data_21783fb486e78e78e49bcbc524687a5b
#
_entry.id   21783fb486e78e78e49bcbc524687a5b
#
_cell.length_a   1.000
_cell.length_b   1.000
_cell.length_c   1.000
_cell.angle_alpha   90.00
_cell.angle_beta   90.00
_cell.angle_gamma   90.00
#
_symmetry.space_group_name_H-M   'P 1'
#
loop_
_entity.id
_entity.type
_entity.pdbx_description
1 polymer ?
#
loop_
_entity_poly.entity_id
_entity_poly.type
_entity_poly.pdbx_seq_one_letter_code
_entity_poly.pdbx_strand_id
1 'polypeptide(L)'
;MGAVHQHLVSSLERTRVGLIVESGEPREVHHFCTLVGFGADAICPYLAIETVWKLQIDGKIPPKADGVLHSKEELIRKYFKASNSGILKVIAKMGISTLASYKGAQIFEALGLSTEVVEKCFKGTPSRIEGATFEMLAQDLLHLHEMGFPSRAFPEGSADALALPNPGDYHWRKDGEVHLNDPVAIARLQEAARTNSVAAYKEYSKLIQNLNAKCNLRGMLKFKDMPARRIPLDEVEAASDIVKRFCTGAMSYGSISFEAHTTLALAMNKMGGKSNSGLLVILIKLMSKVMILVTVTKNHWKFPGEGGEEASRLQLLPDGSPNPRRSAIKQVASGRFGVTS
;
A
#
# COMPACT_ATOMS: atom_id res chain seq x y z
N MET A 1 -26.26 1.22 -8.96
CA MET A 1 -26.81 1.98 -7.79
C MET A 1 -26.78 3.48 -8.04
N GLY A 2 -25.63 4.09 -8.35
CA GLY A 2 -25.49 5.53 -8.58
C GLY A 2 -26.44 6.10 -9.64
N ALA A 3 -26.59 5.47 -10.81
CA ALA A 3 -27.52 5.91 -11.83
C ALA A 3 -28.98 5.94 -11.34
N VAL A 4 -29.40 4.91 -10.59
CA VAL A 4 -30.75 4.85 -10.00
C VAL A 4 -30.93 5.98 -8.97
N HIS A 5 -29.94 6.19 -8.12
CA HIS A 5 -29.95 7.29 -7.15
C HIS A 5 -30.11 8.64 -7.84
N GLN A 6 -29.29 8.94 -8.86
CA GLN A 6 -29.35 10.19 -9.60
C GLN A 6 -30.68 10.38 -10.35
N HIS A 7 -31.21 9.31 -10.92
CA HIS A 7 -32.53 9.33 -11.56
C HIS A 7 -33.64 9.71 -10.56
N LEU A 8 -33.65 9.04 -9.39
CA LEU A 8 -34.64 9.34 -8.34
C LEU A 8 -34.51 10.76 -7.77
N VAL A 9 -33.29 11.30 -7.71
CA VAL A 9 -33.06 12.71 -7.34
C VAL A 9 -33.66 13.63 -8.40
N SER A 10 -33.41 13.37 -9.68
CA SER A 10 -33.90 14.20 -10.80
C SER A 10 -35.42 14.16 -10.91
N SER A 11 -36.06 13.04 -10.59
CA SER A 11 -37.53 12.88 -10.59
C SER A 11 -38.18 13.33 -9.28
N LEU A 12 -37.42 13.84 -8.30
CA LEU A 12 -37.90 14.27 -6.98
C LEU A 12 -38.55 13.15 -6.13
N GLU A 13 -38.14 11.91 -6.40
CA GLU A 13 -38.69 10.73 -5.72
C GLU A 13 -37.70 10.06 -4.74
N ARG A 14 -36.46 10.52 -4.68
CA ARG A 14 -35.42 9.88 -3.86
C ARG A 14 -35.78 9.76 -2.38
N THR A 15 -36.48 10.72 -1.84
CA THR A 15 -36.88 10.74 -0.42
C THR A 15 -38.05 9.79 -0.10
N ARG A 16 -38.71 9.26 -1.11
CA ARG A 16 -39.87 8.36 -0.96
C ARG A 16 -39.50 6.90 -0.90
N VAL A 17 -38.23 6.56 -1.23
CA VAL A 17 -37.79 5.17 -1.37
C VAL A 17 -36.45 4.94 -0.69
N GLY A 18 -36.25 3.74 -0.15
CA GLY A 18 -34.95 3.25 0.27
C GLY A 18 -34.29 2.46 -0.88
N LEU A 19 -32.96 2.57 -0.98
CA LEU A 19 -32.15 1.81 -1.95
C LEU A 19 -31.42 0.68 -1.24
N ILE A 20 -31.82 -0.55 -1.57
CA ILE A 20 -31.15 -1.76 -1.09
C ILE A 20 -30.31 -2.31 -2.23
N VAL A 21 -29.01 -2.55 -1.97
CA VAL A 21 -28.06 -3.12 -2.91
C VAL A 21 -27.83 -4.57 -2.56
N GLU A 22 -28.26 -5.49 -3.41
CA GLU A 22 -27.93 -6.91 -3.34
C GLU A 22 -26.93 -7.21 -4.46
N SER A 23 -25.70 -7.60 -4.11
CA SER A 23 -24.62 -7.80 -5.09
C SER A 23 -23.53 -8.71 -4.56
N GLY A 24 -22.87 -9.43 -5.47
CA GLY A 24 -21.64 -10.17 -5.19
C GLY A 24 -20.37 -9.32 -5.14
N GLU A 25 -20.41 -8.07 -5.62
CA GLU A 25 -19.23 -7.21 -5.74
C GLU A 25 -18.71 -6.66 -4.40
N PRO A 26 -19.56 -6.17 -3.47
CA PRO A 26 -19.05 -5.60 -2.22
C PRO A 26 -18.50 -6.69 -1.30
N ARG A 27 -17.24 -6.55 -0.90
CA ARG A 27 -16.52 -7.55 -0.11
C ARG A 27 -15.81 -6.96 1.11
N GLU A 28 -15.41 -5.69 1.05
CA GLU A 28 -14.58 -5.06 2.07
C GLU A 28 -15.04 -3.62 2.35
N VAL A 29 -14.46 -3.01 3.39
CA VAL A 29 -14.90 -1.74 3.97
C VAL A 29 -15.03 -0.62 2.93
N HIS A 30 -14.08 -0.49 2.01
CA HIS A 30 -14.11 0.56 1.01
C HIS A 30 -15.33 0.43 0.08
N HIS A 31 -15.67 -0.79 -0.33
CA HIS A 31 -16.85 -1.06 -1.16
C HIS A 31 -18.13 -0.61 -0.44
N PHE A 32 -18.25 -0.91 0.85
CA PHE A 32 -19.41 -0.48 1.65
C PHE A 32 -19.45 1.03 1.82
N CYS A 33 -18.30 1.64 2.10
CA CYS A 33 -18.20 3.09 2.25
C CYS A 33 -18.62 3.83 0.97
N THR A 34 -18.17 3.35 -0.21
CA THR A 34 -18.55 3.95 -1.49
C THR A 34 -20.04 3.79 -1.78
N LEU A 35 -20.60 2.59 -1.57
CA LEU A 35 -22.03 2.36 -1.78
C LEU A 35 -22.90 3.24 -0.88
N VAL A 36 -22.58 3.32 0.41
CA VAL A 36 -23.29 4.18 1.35
C VAL A 36 -23.11 5.65 0.98
N GLY A 37 -21.89 6.07 0.65
CA GLY A 37 -21.59 7.44 0.25
C GLY A 37 -22.38 7.91 -0.98
N PHE A 38 -22.64 7.02 -1.91
CA PHE A 38 -23.44 7.27 -3.11
C PHE A 38 -24.94 6.92 -2.95
N GLY A 39 -25.39 6.66 -1.73
CA GLY A 39 -26.82 6.66 -1.41
C GLY A 39 -27.45 5.30 -1.08
N ALA A 40 -26.70 4.22 -0.93
CA ALA A 40 -27.26 2.96 -0.48
C ALA A 40 -27.77 3.08 0.98
N ASP A 41 -28.96 2.55 1.22
CA ASP A 41 -29.60 2.50 2.56
C ASP A 41 -29.32 1.17 3.24
N ALA A 42 -29.22 0.08 2.46
CA ALA A 42 -28.81 -1.23 2.94
C ALA A 42 -28.01 -1.96 1.86
N ILE A 43 -27.14 -2.89 2.29
CA ILE A 43 -26.27 -3.67 1.41
C ILE A 43 -26.34 -5.14 1.83
N CYS A 44 -26.65 -6.01 0.87
CA CYS A 44 -26.60 -7.45 1.02
C CYS A 44 -25.42 -8.02 0.19
N PRO A 45 -24.25 -8.22 0.79
CA PRO A 45 -23.06 -8.74 0.12
C PRO A 45 -23.08 -10.28 0.09
N TYR A 46 -24.04 -10.87 -0.64
CA TYR A 46 -24.34 -12.30 -0.54
C TYR A 46 -23.14 -13.19 -0.84
N LEU A 47 -22.34 -12.86 -1.86
CA LEU A 47 -21.18 -13.66 -2.22
C LEU A 47 -20.06 -13.61 -1.18
N ALA A 48 -19.86 -12.46 -0.53
CA ALA A 48 -18.90 -12.35 0.57
C ALA A 48 -19.32 -13.20 1.77
N ILE A 49 -20.63 -13.23 2.08
CA ILE A 49 -21.20 -14.08 3.14
C ILE A 49 -20.98 -15.56 2.83
N GLU A 50 -21.28 -15.99 1.61
CA GLU A 50 -21.07 -17.37 1.17
C GLU A 50 -19.61 -17.76 1.15
N THR A 51 -18.73 -16.84 0.72
CA THR A 51 -17.28 -17.05 0.74
C THR A 51 -16.74 -17.27 2.15
N VAL A 52 -17.18 -16.47 3.12
CA VAL A 52 -16.79 -16.66 4.53
C VAL A 52 -17.19 -18.04 5.04
N TRP A 53 -18.39 -18.49 4.70
CA TRP A 53 -18.86 -19.83 5.04
C TRP A 53 -18.07 -20.93 4.33
N LYS A 54 -17.79 -20.76 3.04
CA LYS A 54 -16.97 -21.70 2.26
C LYS A 54 -15.57 -21.85 2.83
N LEU A 55 -14.93 -20.76 3.26
CA LEU A 55 -13.62 -20.78 3.90
C LEU A 55 -13.61 -21.60 5.21
N GLN A 56 -14.71 -21.61 5.96
CA GLN A 56 -14.87 -22.48 7.13
C GLN A 56 -14.96 -23.95 6.72
N ILE A 57 -15.75 -24.29 5.70
CA ILE A 57 -15.88 -25.65 5.19
C ILE A 57 -14.51 -26.17 4.71
N ASP A 58 -13.76 -25.33 4.02
CA ASP A 58 -12.43 -25.66 3.48
C ASP A 58 -11.32 -25.68 4.55
N GLY A 59 -11.66 -25.50 5.81
CA GLY A 59 -10.70 -25.50 6.93
C GLY A 59 -9.70 -24.34 6.94
N LYS A 60 -10.01 -23.24 6.21
CA LYS A 60 -9.17 -22.05 6.14
C LYS A 60 -9.36 -21.13 7.36
N ILE A 61 -10.48 -21.26 8.05
CA ILE A 61 -10.74 -20.53 9.30
C ILE A 61 -10.41 -21.47 10.48
N PRO A 62 -9.47 -21.08 11.35
CA PRO A 62 -9.11 -21.92 12.48
C PRO A 62 -10.30 -22.11 13.43
N PRO A 63 -10.41 -23.25 14.11
CA PRO A 63 -11.42 -23.48 15.13
C PRO A 63 -11.22 -22.52 16.32
N LYS A 64 -12.20 -22.44 17.19
CA LYS A 64 -12.11 -21.75 18.48
C LYS A 64 -11.03 -22.36 19.37
N ALA A 65 -10.67 -21.67 20.42
CA ALA A 65 -9.67 -22.15 21.40
C ALA A 65 -10.02 -23.48 22.04
N ASP A 66 -11.30 -23.82 22.12
CA ASP A 66 -11.83 -25.10 22.59
C ASP A 66 -11.89 -26.21 21.52
N GLY A 67 -11.40 -25.94 20.32
CA GLY A 67 -11.41 -26.85 19.18
C GLY A 67 -12.76 -26.93 18.44
N VAL A 68 -13.78 -26.20 18.85
CA VAL A 68 -15.10 -26.21 18.22
C VAL A 68 -15.09 -25.30 16.99
N LEU A 69 -15.71 -25.75 15.90
CA LEU A 69 -15.90 -24.93 14.70
C LEU A 69 -16.88 -23.78 14.95
N HIS A 70 -16.69 -22.68 14.25
CA HIS A 70 -17.64 -21.56 14.28
C HIS A 70 -18.94 -21.93 13.56
N SER A 71 -20.09 -21.50 14.07
CA SER A 71 -21.34 -21.62 13.33
C SER A 71 -21.39 -20.59 12.18
N LYS A 72 -22.25 -20.85 11.17
CA LYS A 72 -22.45 -19.94 10.05
C LYS A 72 -22.86 -18.54 10.52
N GLU A 73 -23.82 -18.50 11.42
CA GLU A 73 -24.36 -17.25 12.00
C GLU A 73 -23.30 -16.48 12.77
N GLU A 74 -22.44 -17.18 13.49
CA GLU A 74 -21.33 -16.57 14.22
C GLU A 74 -20.31 -15.92 13.29
N LEU A 75 -19.95 -16.60 12.20
CA LEU A 75 -19.02 -16.08 11.21
C LEU A 75 -19.59 -14.85 10.48
N ILE A 76 -20.86 -14.93 10.06
CA ILE A 76 -21.55 -13.80 9.42
C ILE A 76 -21.60 -12.60 10.35
N ARG A 77 -21.93 -12.81 11.62
CA ARG A 77 -21.94 -11.74 12.63
C ARG A 77 -20.56 -11.12 12.84
N LYS A 78 -19.48 -11.93 12.85
CA LYS A 78 -18.10 -11.45 12.94
C LYS A 78 -17.73 -10.61 11.71
N TYR A 79 -18.10 -11.06 10.53
CA TYR A 79 -17.87 -10.35 9.29
C TYR A 79 -18.59 -8.97 9.30
N PHE A 80 -19.86 -8.93 9.65
CA PHE A 80 -20.61 -7.67 9.76
C PHE A 80 -20.04 -6.76 10.86
N LYS A 81 -19.64 -7.31 12.00
CA LYS A 81 -19.01 -6.52 13.05
C LYS A 81 -17.71 -5.87 12.57
N ALA A 82 -16.88 -6.60 11.84
CA ALA A 82 -15.63 -6.08 11.28
C ALA A 82 -15.91 -4.99 10.22
N SER A 83 -16.84 -5.24 9.31
CA SER A 83 -17.24 -4.27 8.28
C SER A 83 -17.82 -2.99 8.89
N ASN A 84 -18.72 -3.11 9.85
CA ASN A 84 -19.31 -1.97 10.54
C ASN A 84 -18.24 -1.15 11.31
N SER A 85 -17.33 -1.83 12.00
CA SER A 85 -16.22 -1.14 12.68
C SER A 85 -15.33 -0.39 11.70
N GLY A 86 -15.08 -0.97 10.52
CA GLY A 86 -14.33 -0.32 9.45
C GLY A 86 -15.04 0.91 8.89
N ILE A 87 -16.35 0.81 8.62
CA ILE A 87 -17.18 1.94 8.16
C ILE A 87 -17.16 3.08 9.18
N LEU A 88 -17.40 2.78 10.46
CA LEU A 88 -17.35 3.76 11.53
C LEU A 88 -15.98 4.44 11.62
N LYS A 89 -14.91 3.69 11.43
CA LYS A 89 -13.54 4.24 11.40
C LYS A 89 -13.35 5.23 10.24
N VAL A 90 -13.86 4.91 9.06
CA VAL A 90 -13.79 5.81 7.89
C VAL A 90 -14.61 7.08 8.14
N ILE A 91 -15.84 6.96 8.63
CA ILE A 91 -16.71 8.09 8.97
C ILE A 91 -16.04 9.00 10.01
N ALA A 92 -15.46 8.42 11.06
CA ALA A 92 -14.75 9.15 12.09
C ALA A 92 -13.53 9.91 11.54
N LYS A 93 -12.76 9.29 10.64
CA LYS A 93 -11.62 9.93 9.97
C LYS A 93 -12.03 11.13 9.11
N MET A 94 -13.21 11.07 8.51
CA MET A 94 -13.76 12.18 7.72
C MET A 94 -14.39 13.28 8.60
N GLY A 95 -14.44 13.09 9.91
CA GLY A 95 -15.06 14.04 10.85
C GLY A 95 -16.58 14.08 10.75
N ILE A 96 -17.20 13.05 10.19
CA ILE A 96 -18.66 12.95 10.02
C ILE A 96 -19.23 12.11 11.16
N SER A 97 -20.24 12.62 11.85
CA SER A 97 -20.80 11.99 13.06
C SER A 97 -22.04 11.14 12.81
N THR A 98 -22.74 11.31 11.68
CA THR A 98 -23.97 10.59 11.38
C THR A 98 -23.94 9.97 9.98
N LEU A 99 -24.59 8.82 9.82
CA LEU A 99 -24.70 8.16 8.52
C LEU A 99 -25.50 9.01 7.51
N ALA A 100 -26.49 9.76 7.97
CA ALA A 100 -27.27 10.66 7.11
C ALA A 100 -26.38 11.76 6.48
N SER A 101 -25.43 12.30 7.24
CA SER A 101 -24.47 13.30 6.75
C SER A 101 -23.38 12.69 5.87
N TYR A 102 -23.12 11.39 6.01
CA TYR A 102 -22.16 10.68 5.17
C TYR A 102 -22.69 10.42 3.76
N LYS A 103 -23.99 10.13 3.64
CA LYS A 103 -24.62 9.93 2.33
C LYS A 103 -24.59 11.23 1.52
N GLY A 104 -24.00 11.17 0.34
CA GLY A 104 -23.89 12.33 -0.55
C GLY A 104 -22.85 13.39 -0.12
N ALA A 105 -21.98 13.08 0.83
CA ALA A 105 -20.96 14.01 1.33
C ALA A 105 -19.87 14.38 0.29
N GLN A 106 -19.87 13.76 -0.89
CA GLN A 106 -18.91 14.01 -1.98
C GLN A 106 -17.44 13.89 -1.55
N ILE A 107 -17.15 12.90 -0.73
CA ILE A 107 -15.80 12.65 -0.18
C ILE A 107 -14.95 11.75 -1.07
N PHE A 108 -15.49 11.31 -2.20
CA PHE A 108 -14.82 10.43 -3.16
C PHE A 108 -14.39 11.21 -4.41
N GLU A 109 -13.44 10.67 -5.12
CA GLU A 109 -13.00 11.09 -6.43
C GLU A 109 -13.17 9.93 -7.41
N ALA A 110 -13.65 10.22 -8.62
CA ALA A 110 -13.72 9.21 -9.68
C ALA A 110 -12.40 9.18 -10.45
N LEU A 111 -11.82 8.01 -10.59
CA LEU A 111 -10.59 7.78 -11.34
C LEU A 111 -10.84 6.79 -12.47
N GLY A 112 -10.46 7.17 -13.69
CA GLY A 112 -10.52 6.29 -14.84
C GLY A 112 -11.94 6.00 -15.36
N LEU A 113 -12.89 6.90 -15.11
CA LEU A 113 -14.24 6.86 -15.68
C LEU A 113 -14.44 8.02 -16.66
N SER A 114 -15.16 7.77 -17.76
CA SER A 114 -15.51 8.82 -18.71
C SER A 114 -16.46 9.84 -18.06
N THR A 115 -16.44 11.06 -18.59
CA THR A 115 -17.33 12.14 -18.15
C THR A 115 -18.80 11.72 -18.21
N GLU A 116 -19.22 11.00 -19.25
CA GLU A 116 -20.60 10.50 -19.39
C GLU A 116 -21.01 9.60 -18.22
N VAL A 117 -20.14 8.67 -17.81
CA VAL A 117 -20.39 7.77 -16.68
C VAL A 117 -20.49 8.56 -15.38
N VAL A 118 -19.59 9.53 -15.17
CA VAL A 118 -19.57 10.35 -13.96
C VAL A 118 -20.83 11.22 -13.87
N GLU A 119 -21.21 11.88 -14.94
CA GLU A 119 -22.40 12.75 -14.94
C GLU A 119 -23.69 11.96 -14.71
N LYS A 120 -23.78 10.74 -15.23
CA LYS A 120 -24.98 9.90 -15.12
C LYS A 120 -25.09 9.17 -13.79
N CYS A 121 -23.96 8.71 -13.24
CA CYS A 121 -23.94 7.83 -12.07
C CYS A 121 -23.44 8.52 -10.80
N PHE A 122 -22.56 9.50 -10.93
CA PHE A 122 -21.78 10.09 -9.84
C PHE A 122 -21.76 11.62 -9.93
N LYS A 123 -22.87 12.23 -10.30
CA LYS A 123 -22.98 13.66 -10.53
C LYS A 123 -22.41 14.46 -9.36
N GLY A 124 -21.54 15.43 -9.69
CA GLY A 124 -20.85 16.27 -8.70
C GLY A 124 -19.58 15.68 -8.12
N THR A 125 -19.25 14.43 -8.44
CA THR A 125 -17.97 13.81 -8.03
C THR A 125 -16.83 14.34 -8.92
N PRO A 126 -15.73 14.85 -8.34
CA PRO A 126 -14.61 15.31 -9.13
C PRO A 126 -13.92 14.14 -9.84
N SER A 127 -13.53 14.36 -11.09
CA SER A 127 -12.74 13.40 -11.87
C SER A 127 -11.63 14.14 -12.59
N ARG A 128 -10.38 13.74 -12.36
CA ARG A 128 -9.20 14.33 -13.01
C ARG A 128 -8.62 13.42 -14.08
N ILE A 129 -9.02 12.16 -14.10
CA ILE A 129 -8.52 11.15 -15.03
C ILE A 129 -9.74 10.49 -15.67
N GLU A 130 -9.94 10.75 -16.94
CA GLU A 130 -10.96 10.07 -17.73
C GLU A 130 -10.54 8.65 -18.08
N GLY A 131 -11.48 7.83 -18.56
CA GLY A 131 -11.19 6.45 -18.92
C GLY A 131 -12.43 5.69 -19.39
N ALA A 132 -12.81 4.65 -18.66
CA ALA A 132 -13.81 3.67 -19.06
C ALA A 132 -15.18 4.28 -19.37
N THR A 133 -15.68 3.96 -20.56
CA THR A 133 -17.04 4.27 -20.99
C THR A 133 -18.01 3.17 -20.55
N PHE A 134 -19.31 3.40 -20.70
CA PHE A 134 -20.30 2.34 -20.47
C PHE A 134 -20.07 1.10 -21.32
N GLU A 135 -19.62 1.28 -22.56
CA GLU A 135 -19.31 0.17 -23.46
C GLU A 135 -18.13 -0.67 -22.92
N MET A 136 -17.04 -0.03 -22.49
CA MET A 136 -15.90 -0.72 -21.90
C MET A 136 -16.28 -1.46 -20.62
N LEU A 137 -17.06 -0.85 -19.74
CA LEU A 137 -17.57 -1.48 -18.52
C LEU A 137 -18.47 -2.68 -18.85
N ALA A 138 -19.28 -2.59 -19.90
CA ALA A 138 -20.11 -3.71 -20.35
C ALA A 138 -19.26 -4.86 -20.91
N GLN A 139 -18.21 -4.55 -21.68
CA GLN A 139 -17.27 -5.54 -22.21
C GLN A 139 -16.55 -6.28 -21.08
N ASP A 140 -16.09 -5.56 -20.04
CA ASP A 140 -15.46 -6.17 -18.88
C ASP A 140 -16.40 -7.14 -18.15
N LEU A 141 -17.67 -6.74 -17.96
CA LEU A 141 -18.67 -7.60 -17.34
C LEU A 141 -19.00 -8.82 -18.18
N LEU A 142 -19.10 -8.66 -19.51
CA LEU A 142 -19.34 -9.79 -20.43
C LEU A 142 -18.16 -10.75 -20.43
N HIS A 143 -16.94 -10.24 -20.39
CA HIS A 143 -15.75 -11.08 -20.29
C HIS A 143 -15.72 -11.89 -18.99
N LEU A 144 -16.01 -11.26 -17.84
CA LEU A 144 -16.11 -11.96 -16.56
C LEU A 144 -17.24 -13.01 -16.58
N HIS A 145 -18.36 -12.69 -17.22
CA HIS A 145 -19.47 -13.64 -17.39
C HIS A 145 -19.04 -14.85 -18.25
N GLU A 146 -18.35 -14.61 -19.37
CA GLU A 146 -17.85 -15.67 -20.24
C GLU A 146 -16.83 -16.58 -19.51
N MET A 147 -15.97 -16.00 -18.70
CA MET A 147 -15.06 -16.76 -17.84
C MET A 147 -15.81 -17.63 -16.80
N GLY A 148 -16.88 -17.11 -16.22
CA GLY A 148 -17.71 -17.83 -15.26
C GLY A 148 -18.62 -18.90 -15.89
N PHE A 149 -19.02 -18.70 -17.14
CA PHE A 149 -19.94 -19.58 -17.91
C PHE A 149 -19.33 -19.90 -19.28
N PRO A 150 -18.22 -20.65 -19.33
CA PRO A 150 -17.57 -20.98 -20.60
C PRO A 150 -18.49 -21.85 -21.48
N SER A 151 -18.34 -21.68 -22.80
CA SER A 151 -19.15 -22.40 -23.80
C SER A 151 -18.96 -23.92 -23.74
N ARG A 152 -17.86 -24.39 -23.18
CA ARG A 152 -17.61 -25.81 -22.85
C ARG A 152 -17.43 -25.94 -21.35
N ALA A 153 -18.29 -26.77 -20.74
CA ALA A 153 -18.13 -27.12 -19.34
C ALA A 153 -16.77 -27.80 -19.12
N PHE A 154 -16.08 -27.43 -18.07
CA PHE A 154 -14.89 -28.18 -17.65
C PHE A 154 -15.28 -29.60 -17.27
N PRO A 155 -14.44 -30.62 -17.52
CA PRO A 155 -14.68 -31.97 -17.03
C PRO A 155 -14.95 -31.96 -15.52
N GLU A 156 -15.91 -32.70 -15.07
CA GLU A 156 -16.28 -32.83 -13.67
C GLU A 156 -15.04 -33.25 -12.86
N GLY A 157 -14.69 -32.50 -11.82
CA GLY A 157 -13.51 -32.76 -10.99
C GLY A 157 -12.17 -32.22 -11.54
N SER A 158 -12.16 -31.50 -12.67
CA SER A 158 -10.92 -30.87 -13.12
C SER A 158 -10.49 -29.73 -12.17
N ALA A 159 -9.20 -29.73 -11.77
CA ALA A 159 -8.65 -28.68 -10.93
C ALA A 159 -8.75 -27.29 -11.60
N ASP A 160 -8.74 -27.24 -12.92
CA ASP A 160 -8.82 -26.00 -13.70
C ASP A 160 -10.19 -25.33 -13.64
N ALA A 161 -11.26 -26.11 -13.43
CA ALA A 161 -12.62 -25.59 -13.28
C ALA A 161 -12.81 -24.72 -12.03
N LEU A 162 -11.98 -24.93 -11.00
CA LEU A 162 -12.06 -24.25 -9.71
C LEU A 162 -10.90 -23.29 -9.48
N ALA A 163 -9.93 -23.26 -10.40
CA ALA A 163 -8.75 -22.39 -10.26
C ALA A 163 -9.11 -20.95 -10.60
N LEU A 164 -9.00 -20.07 -9.63
CA LEU A 164 -9.11 -18.64 -9.90
C LEU A 164 -7.85 -18.15 -10.61
N PRO A 165 -7.96 -17.26 -11.61
CA PRO A 165 -6.82 -16.63 -12.24
C PRO A 165 -5.96 -15.93 -11.18
N ASN A 166 -4.68 -16.18 -11.20
CA ASN A 166 -3.72 -15.50 -10.36
C ASN A 166 -2.60 -14.93 -11.23
N PRO A 167 -2.82 -13.77 -11.85
CA PRO A 167 -1.87 -13.15 -12.75
C PRO A 167 -0.61 -12.64 -12.04
N GLY A 168 -0.59 -12.67 -10.71
CA GLY A 168 0.57 -12.25 -9.94
C GLY A 168 0.62 -10.75 -9.69
N ASP A 169 -0.51 -10.06 -9.59
CA ASP A 169 -0.60 -8.61 -9.36
C ASP A 169 0.09 -8.18 -8.06
N TYR A 170 -0.09 -8.95 -7.00
CA TYR A 170 0.46 -8.63 -5.67
C TYR A 170 1.75 -9.36 -5.34
N HIS A 171 1.91 -10.57 -5.86
CA HIS A 171 3.08 -11.41 -5.65
C HIS A 171 3.55 -11.96 -6.98
N TRP A 172 4.87 -12.03 -7.15
CA TRP A 172 5.44 -12.64 -8.34
C TRP A 172 4.88 -14.06 -8.56
N ARG A 173 4.52 -14.36 -9.80
CA ARG A 173 4.13 -15.68 -10.26
C ARG A 173 4.84 -15.99 -11.58
N LYS A 174 5.15 -17.25 -11.79
CA LYS A 174 5.68 -17.69 -13.08
C LYS A 174 4.63 -17.38 -14.15
N ASP A 175 5.07 -16.80 -15.24
CA ASP A 175 4.25 -16.40 -16.39
C ASP A 175 3.14 -15.35 -16.07
N GLY A 176 3.27 -14.67 -14.92
CA GLY A 176 2.39 -13.58 -14.50
C GLY A 176 3.00 -12.20 -14.72
N GLU A 177 2.46 -11.21 -14.00
CA GLU A 177 2.92 -9.82 -14.04
C GLU A 177 4.42 -9.68 -13.75
N VAL A 178 5.04 -8.73 -14.42
CA VAL A 178 6.46 -8.42 -14.21
C VAL A 178 6.63 -7.57 -12.96
N HIS A 179 7.44 -8.05 -12.03
CA HIS A 179 7.78 -7.33 -10.80
C HIS A 179 9.23 -6.86 -10.80
N LEU A 180 9.48 -5.69 -10.20
CA LEU A 180 10.83 -5.19 -10.00
C LEU A 180 11.64 -6.08 -9.05
N ASN A 181 10.96 -6.65 -8.04
CA ASN A 181 11.54 -7.64 -7.13
C ASN A 181 11.39 -9.06 -7.72
N ASP A 182 12.06 -9.28 -8.84
CA ASP A 182 12.11 -10.56 -9.52
C ASP A 182 13.00 -11.56 -8.75
N PRO A 183 12.62 -12.83 -8.62
CA PRO A 183 13.42 -13.84 -7.89
C PRO A 183 14.85 -14.00 -8.41
N VAL A 184 15.07 -13.90 -9.73
CA VAL A 184 16.41 -14.00 -10.32
C VAL A 184 17.24 -12.78 -9.96
N ALA A 185 16.66 -11.58 -10.03
CA ALA A 185 17.33 -10.35 -9.63
C ALA A 185 17.73 -10.37 -8.14
N ILE A 186 16.84 -10.85 -7.27
CA ILE A 186 17.13 -11.01 -5.83
C ILE A 186 18.27 -12.02 -5.61
N ALA A 187 18.23 -13.17 -6.30
CA ALA A 187 19.26 -14.19 -6.19
C ALA A 187 20.63 -13.66 -6.62
N ARG A 188 20.72 -12.94 -7.74
CA ARG A 188 21.97 -12.33 -8.22
C ARG A 188 22.51 -11.25 -7.29
N LEU A 189 21.63 -10.43 -6.70
CA LEU A 189 22.04 -9.46 -5.70
C LEU A 189 22.62 -10.13 -4.44
N GLN A 190 21.97 -11.18 -3.95
CA GLN A 190 22.43 -11.94 -2.80
C GLN A 190 23.76 -12.65 -3.08
N GLU A 191 23.92 -13.25 -4.26
CA GLU A 191 25.17 -13.85 -4.69
C GLU A 191 26.30 -12.82 -4.71
N ALA A 192 26.06 -11.66 -5.37
CA ALA A 192 27.02 -10.58 -5.44
C ALA A 192 27.46 -10.09 -4.05
N ALA A 193 26.51 -9.93 -3.13
CA ALA A 193 26.78 -9.47 -1.77
C ALA A 193 27.55 -10.51 -0.92
N ARG A 194 27.22 -11.80 -1.05
CA ARG A 194 27.85 -12.88 -0.27
C ARG A 194 29.23 -13.26 -0.75
N THR A 195 29.45 -13.24 -2.07
CA THR A 195 30.70 -13.69 -2.69
C THR A 195 31.59 -12.54 -3.15
N ASN A 196 31.15 -11.29 -2.98
CA ASN A 196 31.80 -10.10 -3.51
C ASN A 196 32.07 -10.19 -5.03
N SER A 197 31.15 -10.80 -5.76
CA SER A 197 31.27 -11.06 -7.21
C SER A 197 30.81 -9.87 -8.03
N VAL A 198 31.76 -9.22 -8.72
CA VAL A 198 31.46 -8.12 -9.66
C VAL A 198 30.65 -8.64 -10.86
N ALA A 199 30.85 -9.88 -11.30
CA ALA A 199 30.12 -10.48 -12.40
C ALA A 199 28.64 -10.63 -12.06
N ALA A 200 28.33 -11.22 -10.90
CA ALA A 200 26.94 -11.34 -10.40
C ALA A 200 26.26 -9.99 -10.23
N TYR A 201 26.99 -8.98 -9.76
CA TYR A 201 26.45 -7.61 -9.64
C TYR A 201 26.13 -6.98 -11.01
N LYS A 202 26.97 -7.19 -12.01
CA LYS A 202 26.69 -6.71 -13.38
C LYS A 202 25.45 -7.39 -13.98
N GLU A 203 25.27 -8.69 -13.76
CA GLU A 203 24.05 -9.39 -14.18
C GLU A 203 22.81 -8.84 -13.46
N TYR A 204 22.88 -8.66 -12.15
CA TYR A 204 21.83 -8.00 -11.38
C TYR A 204 21.49 -6.62 -11.94
N SER A 205 22.49 -5.77 -12.16
CA SER A 205 22.30 -4.43 -12.69
C SER A 205 21.60 -4.44 -14.05
N LYS A 206 22.00 -5.34 -14.96
CA LYS A 206 21.36 -5.50 -16.26
C LYS A 206 19.91 -5.97 -16.15
N LEU A 207 19.62 -6.92 -15.25
CA LEU A 207 18.26 -7.38 -14.98
C LEU A 207 17.37 -6.25 -14.47
N ILE A 208 17.83 -5.50 -13.46
CA ILE A 208 17.08 -4.37 -12.89
C ILE A 208 16.83 -3.28 -13.92
N GLN A 209 17.77 -2.98 -14.82
CA GLN A 209 17.54 -2.01 -15.90
C GLN A 209 16.41 -2.46 -16.83
N ASN A 210 16.40 -3.74 -17.21
CA ASN A 210 15.35 -4.31 -18.05
C ASN A 210 13.98 -4.33 -17.35
N LEU A 211 13.93 -4.66 -16.06
CA LEU A 211 12.71 -4.67 -15.26
C LEU A 211 12.18 -3.25 -15.03
N ASN A 212 13.08 -2.28 -14.80
CA ASN A 212 12.68 -0.88 -14.67
C ASN A 212 11.97 -0.35 -15.91
N ALA A 213 12.42 -0.72 -17.11
CA ALA A 213 11.77 -0.32 -18.36
C ALA A 213 10.34 -0.89 -18.50
N LYS A 214 10.03 -1.98 -17.80
CA LYS A 214 8.71 -2.61 -17.80
C LYS A 214 7.81 -2.16 -16.63
N CYS A 215 8.40 -1.84 -15.48
CA CYS A 215 7.66 -1.60 -14.24
C CYS A 215 7.54 -0.13 -13.86
N ASN A 216 8.41 0.75 -14.36
CA ASN A 216 8.49 2.15 -13.93
C ASN A 216 8.56 3.11 -15.11
N LEU A 217 7.82 4.22 -15.05
CA LEU A 217 7.92 5.30 -16.04
C LEU A 217 9.34 5.86 -16.12
N ARG A 218 10.07 5.93 -15.01
CA ARG A 218 11.47 6.37 -14.99
C ARG A 218 12.37 5.48 -15.85
N GLY A 219 12.13 4.19 -15.90
CA GLY A 219 12.87 3.24 -16.73
C GLY A 219 12.70 3.44 -18.24
N MET A 220 11.66 4.17 -18.64
CA MET A 220 11.40 4.55 -20.05
C MET A 220 12.15 5.83 -20.46
N LEU A 221 12.69 6.58 -19.50
CA LEU A 221 13.42 7.82 -19.75
C LEU A 221 14.89 7.50 -20.08
N LYS A 222 15.45 8.31 -20.97
CA LYS A 222 16.88 8.27 -21.32
C LYS A 222 17.48 9.66 -21.13
N PHE A 223 18.76 9.70 -20.77
CA PHE A 223 19.48 10.95 -20.77
C PHE A 223 19.55 11.49 -22.18
N LYS A 224 19.33 12.80 -22.30
CA LYS A 224 19.49 13.47 -23.58
C LYS A 224 20.99 13.56 -23.91
N ASP A 225 21.41 12.92 -24.99
CA ASP A 225 22.78 13.07 -25.47
C ASP A 225 22.99 14.47 -26.03
N MET A 226 23.96 15.19 -25.47
CA MET A 226 24.34 16.53 -25.87
C MET A 226 25.85 16.56 -26.15
N PRO A 227 26.30 16.14 -27.38
CA PRO A 227 27.72 16.03 -27.70
C PRO A 227 28.51 17.33 -27.45
N ALA A 228 27.91 18.49 -27.69
CA ALA A 228 28.53 19.79 -27.48
C ALA A 228 28.76 20.14 -25.98
N ARG A 229 28.19 19.36 -25.04
CA ARG A 229 28.34 19.54 -23.59
C ARG A 229 29.09 18.38 -22.91
N ARG A 230 29.74 17.52 -23.70
CA ARG A 230 30.56 16.47 -23.14
C ARG A 230 31.81 17.06 -22.52
N ILE A 231 32.11 16.65 -21.30
CA ILE A 231 33.32 17.02 -20.57
C ILE A 231 34.28 15.82 -20.50
N PRO A 232 35.58 16.05 -20.34
CA PRO A 232 36.55 15.00 -20.08
C PRO A 232 36.20 14.22 -18.81
N LEU A 233 36.61 12.95 -18.72
CA LEU A 233 36.26 12.06 -17.61
C LEU A 233 36.88 12.55 -16.28
N ASP A 234 38.02 13.16 -16.32
CA ASP A 234 38.74 13.74 -15.17
C ASP A 234 38.07 14.98 -14.58
N GLU A 235 37.22 15.64 -15.38
CA GLU A 235 36.36 16.74 -14.90
C GLU A 235 35.03 16.25 -14.30
N VAL A 236 34.70 14.96 -14.47
CA VAL A 236 33.48 14.37 -13.89
C VAL A 236 33.69 14.13 -12.39
N GLU A 237 32.71 14.54 -11.57
CA GLU A 237 32.75 14.33 -10.13
C GLU A 237 32.95 12.84 -9.79
N ALA A 238 33.86 12.55 -8.88
CA ALA A 238 34.16 11.19 -8.46
C ALA A 238 32.96 10.55 -7.74
N ALA A 239 32.72 9.26 -8.00
CA ALA A 239 31.64 8.50 -7.36
C ALA A 239 31.72 8.56 -5.82
N SER A 240 32.94 8.57 -5.25
CA SER A 240 33.19 8.73 -3.81
C SER A 240 32.68 10.04 -3.22
N ASP A 241 32.58 11.09 -4.03
CA ASP A 241 32.02 12.40 -3.60
C ASP A 241 30.51 12.45 -3.82
N ILE A 242 30.03 11.83 -4.90
CA ILE A 242 28.59 11.70 -5.18
C ILE A 242 27.89 10.95 -4.06
N VAL A 243 28.41 9.82 -3.60
CA VAL A 243 27.76 8.97 -2.57
C VAL A 243 27.62 9.68 -1.22
N LYS A 244 28.44 10.69 -0.90
CA LYS A 244 28.33 11.49 0.33
C LYS A 244 27.01 12.27 0.43
N ARG A 245 26.33 12.52 -0.69
CA ARG A 245 25.03 13.21 -0.77
C ARG A 245 23.85 12.27 -0.64
N PHE A 246 24.06 10.95 -0.63
CA PHE A 246 23.00 9.96 -0.51
C PHE A 246 22.67 9.65 0.94
N CYS A 247 21.40 9.35 1.18
CA CYS A 247 20.93 8.86 2.47
C CYS A 247 19.95 7.71 2.27
N THR A 248 19.82 6.86 3.27
CA THR A 248 18.80 5.81 3.27
C THR A 248 17.43 6.40 3.58
N GLY A 249 16.37 5.73 3.10
CA GLY A 249 15.02 6.00 3.57
C GLY A 249 14.90 5.83 5.08
N ALA A 250 13.95 6.54 5.67
CA ALA A 250 13.67 6.46 7.10
C ALA A 250 12.97 5.14 7.42
N MET A 251 13.64 4.24 8.14
CA MET A 251 13.10 2.97 8.61
C MET A 251 13.26 2.88 10.13
N SER A 252 12.13 2.73 10.84
CA SER A 252 12.13 2.60 12.29
C SER A 252 12.49 1.18 12.73
N TYR A 253 12.87 1.03 13.99
CA TYR A 253 13.09 -0.29 14.60
C TYR A 253 11.85 -1.20 14.59
N GLY A 254 10.66 -0.65 14.40
CA GLY A 254 9.44 -1.43 14.22
C GLY A 254 9.32 -2.07 12.83
N SER A 255 10.06 -1.57 11.84
CA SER A 255 10.00 -2.01 10.45
C SER A 255 11.17 -2.88 10.00
N ILE A 256 12.31 -2.78 10.67
CA ILE A 256 13.52 -3.57 10.37
C ILE A 256 14.16 -4.10 11.65
N SER A 257 14.98 -5.16 11.53
CA SER A 257 15.74 -5.71 12.65
C SER A 257 16.89 -4.79 13.07
N PHE A 258 17.38 -4.99 14.29
CA PHE A 258 18.56 -4.30 14.81
C PHE A 258 19.79 -4.51 13.93
N GLU A 259 19.99 -5.73 13.45
CA GLU A 259 21.11 -6.11 12.58
C GLU A 259 21.04 -5.39 11.23
N ALA A 260 19.85 -5.34 10.61
CA ALA A 260 19.64 -4.62 9.36
C ALA A 260 19.91 -3.12 9.54
N HIS A 261 19.37 -2.52 10.61
CA HIS A 261 19.58 -1.10 10.92
C HIS A 261 21.07 -0.77 11.11
N THR A 262 21.77 -1.53 11.95
CA THR A 262 23.19 -1.28 12.24
C THR A 262 24.09 -1.55 11.04
N THR A 263 23.75 -2.51 10.19
CA THR A 263 24.47 -2.79 8.94
C THR A 263 24.34 -1.63 7.96
N LEU A 264 23.12 -1.11 7.77
CA LEU A 264 22.88 0.08 6.95
C LEU A 264 23.63 1.30 7.47
N ALA A 265 23.60 1.54 8.80
CA ALA A 265 24.30 2.64 9.41
C ALA A 265 25.84 2.54 9.21
N LEU A 266 26.39 1.34 9.42
CA LEU A 266 27.82 1.10 9.23
C LEU A 266 28.23 1.30 7.77
N ALA A 267 27.47 0.79 6.81
CA ALA A 267 27.74 0.95 5.38
C ALA A 267 27.73 2.43 4.97
N MET A 268 26.68 3.16 5.36
CA MET A 268 26.56 4.57 5.02
C MET A 268 27.64 5.43 5.69
N ASN A 269 27.96 5.18 6.95
CA ASN A 269 29.02 5.88 7.64
C ASN A 269 30.40 5.64 7.00
N LYS A 270 30.67 4.40 6.56
CA LYS A 270 31.91 4.06 5.83
C LYS A 270 32.05 4.83 4.51
N MET A 271 30.95 4.96 3.77
CA MET A 271 30.93 5.66 2.48
C MET A 271 30.86 7.20 2.62
N GLY A 272 30.71 7.73 3.84
CA GLY A 272 30.47 9.15 4.07
C GLY A 272 29.06 9.62 3.77
N GLY A 273 28.15 8.70 3.40
CA GLY A 273 26.72 8.95 3.29
C GLY A 273 26.03 9.01 4.66
N LYS A 274 24.71 9.03 4.67
CA LYS A 274 23.93 9.12 5.91
C LYS A 274 22.84 8.08 5.96
N SER A 275 22.76 7.33 7.06
CA SER A 275 21.58 6.50 7.35
C SER A 275 20.57 7.24 8.21
N ASN A 276 19.30 6.87 8.12
CA ASN A 276 18.20 7.47 8.85
C ASN A 276 17.52 6.41 9.74
N SER A 277 17.38 6.72 11.04
CA SER A 277 16.79 5.82 12.02
C SER A 277 15.26 5.68 11.93
N GLY A 278 14.61 6.42 11.02
CA GLY A 278 13.16 6.51 11.01
C GLY A 278 12.60 7.30 12.17
N LEU A 279 11.32 7.15 12.44
CA LEU A 279 10.66 7.86 13.52
C LEU A 279 11.10 7.35 14.87
N LEU A 280 11.69 8.21 15.63
CA LEU A 280 11.88 8.05 17.05
C LEU A 280 10.66 8.59 17.76
N VAL A 281 9.83 7.72 18.32
CA VAL A 281 8.77 8.14 19.22
C VAL A 281 9.41 8.51 20.56
N ILE A 282 9.72 9.78 20.71
CA ILE A 282 9.99 10.32 22.03
C ILE A 282 8.61 10.47 22.69
N LEU A 283 8.31 9.59 23.64
CA LEU A 283 7.26 9.83 24.63
C LEU A 283 7.74 11.03 25.50
N ILE A 284 7.59 12.22 24.96
CA ILE A 284 7.67 13.42 25.80
C ILE A 284 6.35 13.48 26.56
N LYS A 285 6.36 12.84 27.71
CA LYS A 285 5.46 13.20 28.79
C LYS A 285 5.97 14.54 29.33
N LEU A 286 5.74 15.61 28.64
CA LEU A 286 5.64 16.98 29.18
C LEU A 286 5.45 18.00 28.06
N MET A 287 4.40 18.76 28.24
CA MET A 287 4.17 20.11 27.77
C MET A 287 3.55 20.31 26.37
N SER A 288 2.31 20.62 26.48
CA SER A 288 1.51 21.46 25.57
C SER A 288 2.33 22.49 24.78
N LYS A 289 2.01 22.54 23.48
CA LYS A 289 2.26 23.68 22.59
C LYS A 289 3.72 23.88 22.17
N VAL A 290 4.16 23.18 21.14
CA VAL A 290 4.81 23.71 19.93
C VAL A 290 5.36 22.55 19.12
N MET A 291 4.93 22.44 17.88
CA MET A 291 5.45 21.47 16.91
C MET A 291 6.73 22.05 16.30
N ILE A 292 7.87 21.48 16.59
CA ILE A 292 9.13 21.81 15.93
C ILE A 292 9.69 20.55 15.29
N LEU A 293 9.78 20.57 13.95
CA LEU A 293 10.57 19.60 13.21
C LEU A 293 12.03 19.98 13.35
N VAL A 294 12.82 19.19 14.07
CA VAL A 294 14.26 19.44 14.24
C VAL A 294 15.05 18.39 13.50
N THR A 295 15.74 18.80 12.45
CA THR A 295 16.81 18.01 11.83
C THR A 295 18.10 18.26 12.63
N VAL A 296 18.60 17.23 13.31
CA VAL A 296 19.75 17.39 14.20
C VAL A 296 21.03 16.89 13.55
N THR A 297 22.00 17.74 13.48
CA THR A 297 23.36 17.43 13.05
C THR A 297 24.25 16.89 14.19
N LYS A 298 25.28 16.17 13.83
CA LYS A 298 26.15 15.22 14.53
C LYS A 298 26.60 15.51 15.99
N ASN A 299 26.52 16.69 16.57
CA ASN A 299 27.39 17.01 17.68
C ASN A 299 26.79 17.50 19.03
N HIS A 300 25.48 17.68 19.19
CA HIS A 300 25.00 18.36 20.42
C HIS A 300 23.62 17.84 20.93
N TRP A 301 23.53 16.58 21.32
CA TRP A 301 22.33 16.14 22.06
C TRP A 301 22.71 15.43 23.35
N LYS A 302 22.50 16.09 24.45
CA LYS A 302 22.46 15.52 25.80
C LYS A 302 21.03 15.57 26.32
N PHE A 303 20.12 14.75 25.78
CA PHE A 303 18.83 14.54 26.41
C PHE A 303 18.68 13.08 26.84
N PRO A 304 18.24 12.82 28.10
CA PRO A 304 17.87 11.48 28.52
C PRO A 304 16.66 11.04 27.69
N GLY A 305 16.80 10.01 26.87
CA GLY A 305 15.78 9.52 25.96
C GLY A 305 16.08 9.63 24.48
N GLU A 306 17.26 10.10 24.11
CA GLU A 306 17.72 10.16 22.73
C GLU A 306 17.84 8.79 22.08
N GLY A 307 17.17 8.67 20.98
CA GLY A 307 17.37 7.55 20.11
C GLY A 307 16.65 6.28 20.55
N GLY A 308 15.77 6.32 21.50
CA GLY A 308 15.00 5.14 21.90
C GLY A 308 15.89 3.90 22.03
N GLU A 309 15.55 2.83 21.29
CA GLU A 309 16.33 1.59 21.29
C GLU A 309 17.75 1.74 20.72
N GLU A 310 17.99 2.61 19.74
CA GLU A 310 19.33 2.80 19.18
C GLU A 310 20.29 3.41 20.21
N ALA A 311 19.88 4.44 20.93
CA ALA A 311 20.73 5.09 21.93
C ALA A 311 20.99 4.18 23.12
N SER A 312 20.04 3.38 23.54
CA SER A 312 20.20 2.43 24.66
C SER A 312 21.13 1.27 24.32
N ARG A 313 21.11 0.79 23.06
CA ARG A 313 21.89 -0.38 22.60
C ARG A 313 23.24 -0.05 22.01
N LEU A 314 23.39 1.16 21.46
CA LEU A 314 24.61 1.62 20.78
C LEU A 314 25.19 2.86 21.51
N GLN A 315 25.79 2.63 22.65
CA GLN A 315 26.51 3.69 23.39
C GLN A 315 27.71 4.23 22.61
N LEU A 316 28.24 5.35 23.06
CA LEU A 316 29.51 5.86 22.56
C LEU A 316 30.62 4.80 22.78
N LEU A 317 31.63 4.82 21.94
CA LEU A 317 32.82 4.00 22.14
C LEU A 317 33.57 4.43 23.40
N PRO A 318 34.46 3.57 23.97
CA PRO A 318 35.19 3.89 25.20
C PRO A 318 36.02 5.17 25.14
N ASP A 319 36.42 5.59 23.93
CA ASP A 319 37.13 6.83 23.67
C ASP A 319 36.21 8.07 23.53
N GLY A 320 34.91 7.89 23.76
CA GLY A 320 33.90 8.93 23.62
C GLY A 320 33.49 9.23 22.19
N SER A 321 34.04 8.55 21.19
CA SER A 321 33.65 8.72 19.78
C SER A 321 32.28 8.07 19.47
N PRO A 322 31.57 8.59 18.44
CA PRO A 322 30.30 7.99 18.02
C PRO A 322 30.47 6.56 17.54
N ASN A 323 29.62 5.66 18.02
CA ASN A 323 29.59 4.28 17.51
C ASN A 323 29.24 4.28 16.00
N PRO A 324 30.08 3.70 15.13
CA PRO A 324 29.87 3.72 13.69
C PRO A 324 28.61 2.98 13.23
N ARG A 325 27.98 2.18 14.11
CA ARG A 325 26.71 1.51 13.85
C ARG A 325 25.49 2.39 14.12
N ARG A 326 25.68 3.63 14.58
CA ARG A 326 24.58 4.59 14.78
C ARG A 326 24.26 5.31 13.49
N SER A 327 22.97 5.51 13.22
CA SER A 327 22.50 6.33 12.12
C SER A 327 22.93 7.79 12.27
N ALA A 328 23.27 8.45 11.16
CA ALA A 328 23.67 9.85 11.17
C ALA A 328 22.46 10.80 11.29
N ILE A 329 21.30 10.38 10.80
CA ILE A 329 20.04 11.15 10.85
C ILE A 329 19.11 10.52 11.87
N LYS A 330 18.56 11.36 12.76
CA LYS A 330 17.49 11.00 13.69
C LYS A 330 16.24 11.74 13.29
N GLN A 331 15.18 11.00 12.99
CA GLN A 331 13.88 11.59 12.74
C GLN A 331 13.12 11.70 14.06
N VAL A 332 12.64 12.91 14.38
CA VAL A 332 11.83 13.19 15.55
C VAL A 332 10.47 13.68 15.08
N ALA A 333 9.40 13.12 15.63
CA ALA A 333 8.06 13.65 15.43
C ALA A 333 7.30 13.63 16.75
N SER A 334 6.42 14.60 16.92
CA SER A 334 5.47 14.65 18.02
C SER A 334 4.14 14.07 17.56
N GLY A 335 3.65 13.08 18.27
CA GLY A 335 2.33 12.51 18.03
C GLY A 335 2.31 11.13 17.40
N ARG A 336 1.09 10.64 17.19
CA ARG A 336 0.82 9.30 16.68
C ARG A 336 0.84 9.29 15.16
N PHE A 337 1.37 8.23 14.56
CA PHE A 337 1.23 7.98 13.13
C PHE A 337 -0.24 7.79 12.75
N GLY A 338 -0.74 8.68 11.92
CA GLY A 338 -2.11 8.64 11.42
C GLY A 338 -3.15 8.88 12.52
N VAL A 339 -4.37 9.10 12.07
CA VAL A 339 -5.54 9.15 12.94
C VAL A 339 -5.95 7.70 13.21
N THR A 340 -5.73 7.23 14.41
CA THR A 340 -6.25 5.94 14.85
C THR A 340 -7.35 6.18 15.84
N SER A 341 -8.49 5.53 15.63
CA SER A 341 -9.58 5.48 16.60
C SER A 341 -9.16 4.79 17.88
#